data_64fd3cda5be671b48267c791de5f8cb9
#
_entry.id   64fd3cda5be671b48267c791de5f8cb9
#
_cell.length_a   1.000
_cell.length_b   1.000
_cell.length_c   1.000
_cell.angle_alpha   90.00
_cell.angle_beta   90.00
_cell.angle_gamma   90.00
#
_symmetry.space_group_name_H-M   'P 1'
#
loop_
_entity.id
_entity.type
_entity.pdbx_description
1 polymer ?
#
loop_
_entity_poly.entity_id
_entity_poly.type
_entity_poly.pdbx_seq_one_letter_code
_entity_poly.pdbx_strand_id
1 'polypeptide(L)'
;MRIAIASGKGGAGKTSVAASLASVWDSPLVAVDTDVEAPNLHLFLPPQVEGSSKAWLEVPSLDLAACSKCGKCREICSFKAIASFAGNISIFPDMCHGCGGCFAVCADKALKPVGRELGELEHGAVLDGTVRFLMGRTRIGESMTPPLLRPLRGR
;
A
#
# COMPACT_ATOMS: atom_id res chain seq x y z
N MET A 1 2.22 -22.64 8.69
CA MET A 1 3.00 -22.71 7.40
C MET A 1 2.57 -21.56 6.52
N ARG A 2 3.46 -20.99 5.69
CA ARG A 2 3.11 -19.97 4.66
C ARG A 2 3.51 -20.52 3.30
N ILE A 3 2.60 -20.42 2.33
CA ILE A 3 2.81 -20.84 0.94
C ILE A 3 2.65 -19.59 0.07
N ALA A 4 3.64 -19.31 -0.78
CA ALA A 4 3.59 -18.23 -1.76
C ALA A 4 3.52 -18.82 -3.16
N ILE A 5 2.50 -18.40 -3.93
CA ILE A 5 2.33 -18.79 -5.32
C ILE A 5 2.76 -17.59 -6.19
N ALA A 6 3.92 -17.70 -6.79
CA ALA A 6 4.54 -16.64 -7.59
C ALA A 6 4.86 -17.13 -9.00
N SER A 7 4.91 -16.20 -9.96
CA SER A 7 5.40 -16.47 -11.31
C SER A 7 6.04 -15.22 -11.90
N GLY A 8 6.98 -15.42 -12.80
CA GLY A 8 7.65 -14.32 -13.53
C GLY A 8 6.83 -13.77 -14.71
N LYS A 9 5.63 -14.29 -14.98
CA LYS A 9 4.81 -13.89 -16.15
C LYS A 9 3.33 -13.83 -15.79
N GLY A 10 2.64 -12.83 -16.29
CA GLY A 10 1.18 -12.74 -16.26
C GLY A 10 0.52 -13.92 -16.97
N GLY A 11 -0.67 -14.34 -16.54
CA GLY A 11 -1.44 -15.43 -17.13
C GLY A 11 -0.92 -16.85 -16.86
N ALA A 12 0.08 -17.01 -15.97
CA ALA A 12 0.65 -18.32 -15.64
C ALA A 12 -0.21 -19.21 -14.71
N GLY A 13 -1.45 -18.79 -14.40
CA GLY A 13 -2.39 -19.58 -13.60
C GLY A 13 -2.21 -19.47 -12.08
N LYS A 14 -1.47 -18.47 -11.57
CA LYS A 14 -1.28 -18.27 -10.10
C LYS A 14 -2.59 -18.29 -9.32
N THR A 15 -3.55 -17.50 -9.76
CA THR A 15 -4.85 -17.36 -9.09
C THR A 15 -5.64 -18.66 -9.13
N SER A 16 -5.63 -19.38 -10.26
CA SER A 16 -6.29 -20.68 -10.38
C SER A 16 -5.69 -21.71 -9.43
N VAL A 17 -4.34 -21.76 -9.32
CA VAL A 17 -3.65 -22.66 -8.39
C VAL A 17 -3.95 -22.27 -6.94
N ALA A 18 -3.95 -20.97 -6.61
CA ALA A 18 -4.26 -20.50 -5.26
C ALA A 18 -5.69 -20.86 -4.86
N ALA A 19 -6.66 -20.63 -5.75
CA ALA A 19 -8.06 -20.94 -5.51
C ALA A 19 -8.30 -22.44 -5.36
N SER A 20 -7.72 -23.26 -6.25
CA SER A 20 -7.83 -24.73 -6.16
C SER A 20 -7.20 -25.27 -4.89
N LEU A 21 -6.03 -24.76 -4.51
CA LEU A 21 -5.39 -25.18 -3.26
C LEU A 21 -6.24 -24.82 -2.04
N ALA A 22 -6.80 -23.61 -2.00
CA ALA A 22 -7.68 -23.18 -0.92
C ALA A 22 -8.94 -24.06 -0.82
N SER A 23 -9.49 -24.52 -1.95
CA SER A 23 -10.71 -25.32 -2.00
C SER A 23 -10.54 -26.76 -1.49
N VAL A 24 -9.31 -27.29 -1.49
CA VAL A 24 -9.02 -28.68 -1.06
C VAL A 24 -8.22 -28.74 0.26
N TRP A 25 -8.01 -27.60 0.90
CA TRP A 25 -7.19 -27.54 2.13
C TRP A 25 -8.00 -27.90 3.36
N ASP A 26 -7.58 -28.95 4.08
CA ASP A 26 -8.34 -29.55 5.19
C ASP A 26 -8.11 -28.88 6.56
N SER A 27 -7.33 -27.81 6.62
CA SER A 27 -6.98 -27.12 7.87
C SER A 27 -7.35 -25.65 7.81
N PRO A 28 -7.45 -24.94 8.95
CA PRO A 28 -7.68 -23.49 8.94
C PRO A 28 -6.70 -22.77 8.03
N LEU A 29 -7.20 -21.95 7.12
CA LEU A 29 -6.46 -21.28 6.06
C LEU A 29 -6.84 -19.81 5.99
N VAL A 30 -5.85 -18.98 5.64
CA VAL A 30 -6.05 -17.60 5.21
C VAL A 30 -5.58 -17.48 3.77
N ALA A 31 -6.50 -17.18 2.86
CA ALA A 31 -6.19 -16.87 1.47
C ALA A 31 -5.94 -15.36 1.33
N VAL A 32 -4.78 -14.98 0.80
CA VAL A 32 -4.39 -13.58 0.68
C VAL A 32 -4.10 -13.25 -0.78
N ASP A 33 -4.85 -12.30 -1.35
CA ASP A 33 -4.51 -11.73 -2.64
C ASP A 33 -3.51 -10.58 -2.45
N THR A 34 -2.31 -10.77 -2.94
CA THR A 34 -1.23 -9.77 -2.88
C THR A 34 -1.03 -9.01 -4.18
N ASP A 35 -1.82 -9.28 -5.21
CA ASP A 35 -1.84 -8.50 -6.45
C ASP A 35 -2.74 -7.27 -6.27
N VAL A 36 -2.26 -6.30 -5.49
CA VAL A 36 -3.06 -5.13 -5.10
C VAL A 36 -3.37 -4.16 -6.25
N GLU A 37 -2.69 -4.28 -7.38
CA GLU A 37 -2.95 -3.47 -8.58
C GLU A 37 -4.13 -4.03 -9.39
N ALA A 38 -4.22 -5.37 -9.47
CA ALA A 38 -5.27 -6.06 -10.22
C ALA A 38 -5.74 -7.33 -9.49
N PRO A 39 -6.27 -7.20 -8.25
CA PRO A 39 -6.69 -8.36 -7.47
C PRO A 39 -7.78 -9.13 -8.20
N ASN A 40 -7.64 -10.44 -8.26
CA ASN A 40 -8.56 -11.30 -9.00
C ASN A 40 -8.93 -12.61 -8.31
N LEU A 41 -8.36 -12.90 -7.13
CA LEU A 41 -8.68 -14.10 -6.37
C LEU A 41 -10.16 -14.14 -5.93
N HIS A 42 -10.75 -12.97 -5.64
CA HIS A 42 -12.16 -12.81 -5.29
C HIS A 42 -13.14 -13.26 -6.40
N LEU A 43 -12.68 -13.31 -7.65
CA LEU A 43 -13.50 -13.80 -8.78
C LEU A 43 -13.62 -15.32 -8.76
N PHE A 44 -12.63 -16.02 -8.21
CA PHE A 44 -12.62 -17.48 -8.08
C PHE A 44 -13.16 -17.95 -6.73
N LEU A 45 -12.93 -17.15 -5.71
CA LEU A 45 -13.37 -17.37 -4.33
C LEU A 45 -14.15 -16.13 -3.88
N PRO A 46 -15.46 -16.02 -4.23
CA PRO A 46 -16.27 -14.87 -3.87
C PRO A 46 -16.35 -14.70 -2.34
N PRO A 47 -15.82 -13.62 -1.77
CA PRO A 47 -15.83 -13.44 -0.33
C PRO A 47 -17.15 -12.89 0.18
N GLN A 48 -17.56 -13.35 1.35
CA GLN A 48 -18.48 -12.62 2.20
C GLN A 48 -17.64 -11.56 2.94
N VAL A 49 -17.69 -10.32 2.46
CA VAL A 49 -16.90 -9.22 3.03
C VAL A 49 -17.44 -8.87 4.41
N GLU A 50 -16.60 -8.95 5.42
CA GLU A 50 -16.92 -8.63 6.83
C GLU A 50 -16.51 -7.22 7.21
N GLY A 51 -15.52 -6.67 6.51
CA GLY A 51 -15.08 -5.30 6.72
C GLY A 51 -14.04 -4.83 5.73
N SER A 52 -13.89 -3.51 5.67
CA SER A 52 -12.87 -2.85 4.89
C SER A 52 -12.17 -1.75 5.69
N SER A 53 -10.99 -1.38 5.27
CA SER A 53 -10.23 -0.26 5.84
C SER A 53 -9.38 0.40 4.77
N LYS A 54 -9.28 1.73 4.83
CA LYS A 54 -8.40 2.47 3.93
C LYS A 54 -6.94 2.33 4.34
N ALA A 55 -6.07 2.20 3.35
CA ALA A 55 -4.64 2.22 3.54
C ALA A 55 -4.09 3.62 3.26
N TRP A 56 -3.26 4.11 4.18
CA TRP A 56 -2.71 5.46 4.13
C TRP A 56 -1.19 5.43 4.11
N LEU A 57 -0.61 6.38 3.41
CA LEU A 57 0.80 6.70 3.46
C LEU A 57 0.97 8.09 4.08
N GLU A 58 1.83 8.19 5.08
CA GLU A 58 2.21 9.47 5.64
C GLU A 58 3.12 10.24 4.68
N VAL A 59 2.70 11.41 4.26
CA VAL A 59 3.43 12.30 3.35
C VAL A 59 3.57 13.69 3.95
N PRO A 60 4.61 14.47 3.59
CA PRO A 60 4.78 15.82 4.11
C PRO A 60 3.77 16.81 3.50
N SER A 61 3.25 17.68 4.34
CA SER A 61 2.59 18.93 3.97
C SER A 61 3.43 20.11 4.48
N LEU A 62 3.55 21.17 3.70
CA LEU A 62 4.41 22.31 4.02
C LEU A 62 3.62 23.45 4.66
N ASP A 63 4.04 23.86 5.84
CA ASP A 63 3.66 25.12 6.46
C ASP A 63 4.61 26.21 5.94
N LEU A 64 4.11 27.03 5.02
CA LEU A 64 4.88 28.11 4.40
C LEU A 64 5.30 29.19 5.39
N ALA A 65 4.50 29.44 6.42
CA ALA A 65 4.80 30.48 7.42
C ALA A 65 5.96 30.08 8.34
N ALA A 66 6.11 28.77 8.60
CA ALA A 66 7.19 28.24 9.43
C ALA A 66 8.47 27.91 8.65
N CYS A 67 8.41 27.92 7.31
CA CYS A 67 9.51 27.43 6.47
C CYS A 67 10.56 28.51 6.20
N SER A 68 11.79 28.28 6.66
CA SER A 68 12.97 29.12 6.36
C SER A 68 13.51 28.95 4.92
N LYS A 69 12.94 28.06 4.12
CA LYS A 69 13.33 27.75 2.74
C LYS A 69 14.79 27.25 2.60
N CYS A 70 15.35 26.64 3.63
CA CYS A 70 16.74 26.18 3.68
C CYS A 70 17.09 25.04 2.69
N GLY A 71 16.09 24.38 2.10
CA GLY A 71 16.28 23.35 1.06
C GLY A 71 16.71 21.97 1.53
N LYS A 72 17.03 21.74 2.81
CA LYS A 72 17.51 20.45 3.35
C LYS A 72 16.56 19.29 3.07
N CYS A 73 15.24 19.53 3.12
CA CYS A 73 14.22 18.52 2.81
C CYS A 73 14.27 18.03 1.35
N ARG A 74 14.62 18.93 0.41
CA ARG A 74 14.84 18.59 -1.00
C ARG A 74 16.11 17.74 -1.16
N GLU A 75 17.19 18.11 -0.48
CA GLU A 75 18.49 17.43 -0.58
C GLU A 75 18.42 15.98 -0.10
N ILE A 76 17.75 15.73 1.03
CA ILE A 76 17.57 14.38 1.58
C ILE A 76 16.60 13.50 0.78
N CYS A 77 15.73 14.09 -0.03
CA CYS A 77 14.69 13.35 -0.74
C CYS A 77 15.26 12.54 -1.92
N SER A 78 15.54 11.27 -1.69
CA SER A 78 16.01 10.34 -2.72
C SER A 78 14.99 10.13 -3.85
N PHE A 79 13.70 10.30 -3.57
CA PHE A 79 12.59 10.09 -4.50
C PHE A 79 12.22 11.35 -5.30
N LYS A 80 12.92 12.48 -5.07
CA LYS A 80 12.67 13.75 -5.73
C LYS A 80 11.23 14.27 -5.58
N ALA A 81 10.53 13.82 -4.55
CA ALA A 81 9.17 14.25 -4.19
C ALA A 81 9.12 15.68 -3.63
N ILE A 82 10.26 16.33 -3.42
CA ILE A 82 10.38 17.71 -2.96
C ILE A 82 11.30 18.47 -3.93
N ALA A 83 10.80 19.55 -4.50
CA ALA A 83 11.55 20.45 -5.36
C ALA A 83 11.67 21.85 -4.74
N SER A 84 12.67 22.59 -5.19
CA SER A 84 12.82 24.02 -4.88
C SER A 84 12.93 24.78 -6.19
N PHE A 85 12.05 25.74 -6.38
CA PHE A 85 12.05 26.62 -7.55
C PHE A 85 11.89 28.07 -7.11
N ALA A 86 12.78 28.93 -7.58
CA ALA A 86 12.79 30.35 -7.22
C ALA A 86 12.73 30.61 -5.70
N GLY A 87 13.42 29.77 -4.90
CA GLY A 87 13.41 29.87 -3.44
C GLY A 87 12.14 29.36 -2.75
N ASN A 88 11.20 28.77 -3.49
CA ASN A 88 10.01 28.16 -2.91
C ASN A 88 10.12 26.64 -2.92
N ILE A 89 9.65 26.01 -1.85
CA ILE A 89 9.59 24.55 -1.73
C ILE A 89 8.23 24.05 -2.24
N SER A 90 8.27 23.07 -3.12
CA SER A 90 7.09 22.38 -3.64
C SER A 90 7.18 20.91 -3.30
N ILE A 91 6.05 20.32 -2.87
CA ILE A 91 5.94 18.91 -2.51
C ILE A 91 5.03 18.23 -3.52
N PHE A 92 5.44 17.04 -3.98
CA PHE A 92 4.71 16.17 -4.88
C PHE A 92 4.31 14.89 -4.12
N PRO A 93 3.13 14.86 -3.49
CA PRO A 93 2.72 13.74 -2.65
C PRO A 93 2.72 12.39 -3.38
N ASP A 94 2.35 12.38 -4.67
CA ASP A 94 2.27 11.16 -5.48
C ASP A 94 3.64 10.52 -5.76
N MET A 95 4.72 11.31 -5.65
CA MET A 95 6.10 10.82 -5.74
C MET A 95 6.68 10.42 -4.37
N CYS A 96 5.97 10.68 -3.29
CA CYS A 96 6.48 10.46 -1.94
C CYS A 96 6.36 8.99 -1.54
N HIS A 97 7.44 8.42 -1.02
CA HIS A 97 7.52 7.03 -0.53
C HIS A 97 7.32 6.91 0.98
N GLY A 98 6.97 7.99 1.69
CA GLY A 98 6.70 7.96 3.13
C GLY A 98 7.91 7.57 4.00
N CYS A 99 9.13 7.86 3.54
CA CYS A 99 10.35 7.45 4.27
C CYS A 99 10.66 8.29 5.52
N GLY A 100 10.01 9.44 5.69
CA GLY A 100 10.16 10.29 6.87
C GLY A 100 11.42 11.16 6.91
N GLY A 101 12.38 10.99 6.02
CA GLY A 101 13.68 11.68 6.04
C GLY A 101 13.56 13.22 6.05
N CYS A 102 12.60 13.76 5.32
CA CYS A 102 12.37 15.22 5.25
C CYS A 102 11.91 15.80 6.60
N PHE A 103 11.13 15.07 7.39
CA PHE A 103 10.74 15.49 8.73
C PHE A 103 11.94 15.56 9.67
N ALA A 104 12.85 14.57 9.59
CA ALA A 104 14.02 14.47 10.45
C ALA A 104 15.01 15.63 10.26
N VAL A 105 15.14 16.16 9.03
CA VAL A 105 16.09 17.25 8.72
C VAL A 105 15.49 18.66 8.84
N CYS A 106 14.17 18.76 9.06
CA CYS A 106 13.48 20.05 9.14
C CYS A 106 13.61 20.65 10.56
N ALA A 107 14.61 21.53 10.73
CA ALA A 107 14.84 22.20 12.01
C ALA A 107 13.64 23.10 12.42
N ASP A 108 13.00 23.73 11.47
CA ASP A 108 11.86 24.63 11.66
C ASP A 108 10.55 23.88 11.94
N LYS A 109 10.56 22.54 11.82
CA LYS A 109 9.35 21.70 11.92
C LYS A 109 8.20 22.16 11.00
N ALA A 110 8.56 22.78 9.87
CA ALA A 110 7.62 23.31 8.89
C ALA A 110 6.93 22.23 8.09
N LEU A 111 7.42 20.97 8.13
CA LEU A 111 6.78 19.83 7.47
C LEU A 111 5.87 19.10 8.48
N LYS A 112 4.60 18.96 8.13
CA LYS A 112 3.61 18.25 8.93
C LYS A 112 3.21 16.96 8.21
N PRO A 113 3.05 15.83 8.94
CA PRO A 113 2.57 14.61 8.35
C PRO A 113 1.08 14.73 8.02
N VAL A 114 0.72 14.30 6.81
CA VAL A 114 -0.68 14.16 6.36
C VAL A 114 -0.86 12.80 5.69
N GLY A 115 -2.05 12.23 5.80
CA GLY A 115 -2.37 10.96 5.16
C GLY A 115 -2.67 11.14 3.68
N ARG A 116 -1.99 10.37 2.82
CA ARG A 116 -2.35 10.16 1.41
C ARG A 116 -2.97 8.77 1.28
N GLU A 117 -4.20 8.68 0.78
CA GLU A 117 -4.87 7.40 0.55
C GLU A 117 -4.19 6.63 -0.57
N LEU A 118 -3.82 5.38 -0.30
CA LEU A 118 -3.20 4.47 -1.27
C LEU A 118 -4.22 3.50 -1.89
N GLY A 119 -5.25 3.15 -1.16
CA GLY A 119 -6.23 2.15 -1.55
C GLY A 119 -7.00 1.59 -0.37
N GLU A 120 -7.53 0.41 -0.55
CA GLU A 120 -8.41 -0.25 0.42
C GLU A 120 -7.94 -1.68 0.70
N LEU A 121 -8.14 -2.11 1.92
CA LEU A 121 -7.92 -3.48 2.39
C LEU A 121 -9.27 -4.06 2.78
N GLU A 122 -9.62 -5.19 2.21
CA GLU A 122 -10.85 -5.93 2.53
C GLU A 122 -10.50 -7.24 3.22
N HIS A 123 -11.37 -7.64 4.14
CA HIS A 123 -11.29 -8.94 4.79
C HIS A 123 -12.67 -9.56 4.91
N GLY A 124 -12.68 -10.87 4.95
CA GLY A 124 -13.91 -11.65 5.03
C GLY A 124 -13.63 -13.14 5.06
N ALA A 125 -14.61 -13.90 4.61
CA ALA A 125 -14.53 -15.35 4.51
C ALA A 125 -15.01 -15.84 3.14
N VAL A 126 -14.47 -16.97 2.69
CA VAL A 126 -14.86 -17.69 1.47
C VAL A 126 -15.17 -19.14 1.83
N LEU A 127 -15.71 -19.89 0.87
CA LEU A 127 -16.02 -21.31 1.02
C LEU A 127 -16.87 -21.58 2.29
N ASP A 128 -18.02 -20.93 2.37
CA ASP A 128 -18.97 -21.03 3.49
C ASP A 128 -18.36 -20.75 4.88
N GLY A 129 -17.39 -19.82 4.92
CA GLY A 129 -16.75 -19.39 6.16
C GLY A 129 -15.54 -20.23 6.60
N THR A 130 -15.20 -21.28 5.86
CA THR A 130 -14.09 -22.19 6.23
C THR A 130 -12.71 -21.57 6.00
N VAL A 131 -12.58 -20.63 5.06
CA VAL A 131 -11.33 -19.97 4.71
C VAL A 131 -11.44 -18.46 4.95
N ARG A 132 -10.53 -17.90 5.72
CA ARG A 132 -10.41 -16.43 5.86
C ARG A 132 -9.86 -15.85 4.57
N PHE A 133 -10.35 -14.69 4.18
CA PHE A 133 -9.95 -14.00 2.95
C PHE A 133 -9.44 -12.59 3.24
N LEU A 134 -8.33 -12.24 2.62
CA LEU A 134 -7.74 -10.90 2.69
C LEU A 134 -7.37 -10.42 1.30
N MET A 135 -7.67 -9.19 0.97
CA MET A 135 -7.35 -8.57 -0.30
C MET A 135 -6.99 -7.10 -0.10
N GLY A 136 -6.05 -6.61 -0.91
CA GLY A 136 -5.79 -5.17 -1.05
C GLY A 136 -6.09 -4.71 -2.46
N ARG A 137 -6.53 -3.47 -2.61
CA ARG A 137 -6.71 -2.84 -3.92
C ARG A 137 -6.17 -1.42 -3.88
N THR A 138 -5.26 -1.08 -4.78
CA THR A 138 -4.79 0.30 -4.94
C THR A 138 -5.90 1.17 -5.53
N ARG A 139 -5.90 2.46 -5.17
CA ARG A 139 -6.72 3.45 -5.87
C ARG A 139 -6.25 3.60 -7.32
N ILE A 140 -7.11 4.04 -8.20
CA ILE A 140 -6.79 4.28 -9.61
C ILE A 140 -5.67 5.32 -9.71
N GLY A 141 -4.61 5.00 -10.48
CA GLY A 141 -3.44 5.87 -10.67
C GLY A 141 -2.40 5.78 -9.56
N GLU A 142 -2.57 4.91 -8.56
CA GLU A 142 -1.58 4.71 -7.50
C GLU A 142 -0.56 3.64 -7.90
N SER A 143 0.73 3.98 -7.79
CA SER A 143 1.85 3.07 -8.07
C SER A 143 2.56 2.56 -6.82
N MET A 144 2.22 3.11 -5.64
CA MET A 144 2.87 2.76 -4.37
C MET A 144 2.18 1.57 -3.72
N THR A 145 2.62 0.35 -4.03
CA THR A 145 2.03 -0.89 -3.52
C THR A 145 2.64 -1.42 -2.21
N PRO A 146 3.93 -1.22 -1.88
CA PRO A 146 4.55 -1.85 -0.71
C PRO A 146 3.89 -1.52 0.63
N PRO A 147 3.42 -0.30 0.92
CA PRO A 147 2.72 -0.02 2.17
C PRO A 147 1.39 -0.75 2.30
N LEU A 148 0.70 -1.00 1.17
CA LEU A 148 -0.56 -1.76 1.14
C LEU A 148 -0.34 -3.24 1.44
N LEU A 149 0.81 -3.80 1.02
CA LEU A 149 1.15 -5.21 1.23
C LEU A 149 1.55 -5.53 2.68
N ARG A 150 2.07 -4.55 3.43
CA ARG A 150 2.53 -4.78 4.81
C ARG A 150 1.43 -5.31 5.73
N PRO A 151 0.24 -4.70 5.79
CA PRO A 151 -0.86 -5.20 6.63
C PRO A 151 -1.37 -6.58 6.19
N LEU A 152 -1.31 -6.89 4.89
CA LEU A 152 -1.73 -8.21 4.38
C LEU A 152 -0.79 -9.34 4.79
N ARG A 153 0.51 -9.04 4.99
CA ARG A 153 1.52 -10.04 5.39
C ARG A 153 1.54 -10.34 6.88
N GLY A 154 1.02 -9.45 7.70
CA GLY A 154 1.07 -9.52 9.17
C GLY A 154 -0.16 -10.13 9.86
N ARG A 155 -1.16 -10.50 9.08
CA ARG A 155 -2.43 -11.07 9.62
C ARG A 155 -2.50 -12.58 9.47
#